data_bf9871dd896dce3f108083e7c1c2676e
#
_entry.id   bf9871dd896dce3f108083e7c1c2676e
#
_cell.length_a   1.000
_cell.length_b   1.000
_cell.length_c   1.000
_cell.angle_alpha   90.00
_cell.angle_beta   90.00
_cell.angle_gamma   90.00
#
_symmetry.space_group_name_H-M   'P 1'
#
loop_
_entity.id
_entity.type
_entity.pdbx_description
1 polymer ?
#
loop_
_entity_poly.entity_id
_entity_poly.type
_entity_poly.pdbx_seq_one_letter_code
_entity_poly.pdbx_strand_id
1 'polypeptide(L)'
;MINFQTSPEQYKHWKLSVAGNVATLAMDVQEDVTLADGYKLKLNSYDLAVDIELADAIQRLRFEQPQVKVVVISSLKPRIFCAGAHIYMLGTSSHAFKVNFCKFTNETRCAIEDDSHHSGRRYIAALNGTASGGGYELAIACDEIYLVDDGNSAISLPEVPLLGVLPGTGGLTRVVDKRKVRRDRADVFSTLAEGLKGKRAKEWGLIDDFFPTSKFQESIDARVREIAAVKQTVSLRTAAEATAFSDSESSQTNGLRYGIELNPLQKQLKPAGVEYKWVSLILNREERYADLTVQGPRPKADLPTTPEEIQKLGDSYWPLQVYRELDDALLHMRVNEPEIGLVCVRTQGDIEDVLAVDKTLAANKDHWLVREILLYQARVLRRMDLTAKSFFAIIEPGSCFAGNLLELMLASDRSYMLNDPEEGATSVSVSTLNAGSFPMSNGLTRLQSRFLADPEKLDRVLAHKGAFDAEEADEAGLITFVPDDLDWEDEIRVAIEERTSLSPDALTGMEACLRFAGPETMDTKIYGRLTAWQNWIFQRPNAVGPEGALTNYGKPTQAHFDFKRT
;
A
#
# COMPACT_ATOMS: atom_id res chain seq x y z
N MET A 1 2.67 -4.70 -20.63
CA MET A 1 1.92 -3.91 -19.62
C MET A 1 1.44 -4.86 -18.54
N ILE A 2 1.66 -4.55 -17.27
CA ILE A 2 1.27 -5.37 -16.12
C ILE A 2 -0.13 -4.97 -15.68
N ASN A 3 -1.01 -5.96 -15.52
CA ASN A 3 -2.36 -5.75 -15.00
C ASN A 3 -2.41 -6.22 -13.54
N PHE A 4 -2.89 -5.36 -12.64
CA PHE A 4 -3.02 -5.66 -11.22
C PHE A 4 -4.42 -6.20 -10.83
N GLN A 5 -5.34 -6.28 -11.79
CA GLN A 5 -6.67 -6.86 -11.57
C GLN A 5 -6.64 -8.37 -11.79
N THR A 6 -7.13 -9.11 -10.81
CA THR A 6 -7.28 -10.58 -10.85
C THR A 6 -8.48 -11.01 -9.99
N SER A 7 -8.79 -12.30 -9.97
CA SER A 7 -9.84 -12.89 -9.14
C SER A 7 -9.49 -14.35 -8.79
N PRO A 8 -10.09 -14.95 -7.76
CA PRO A 8 -9.79 -16.32 -7.35
C PRO A 8 -9.90 -17.36 -8.46
N GLU A 9 -10.81 -17.17 -9.42
CA GLU A 9 -11.01 -18.05 -10.57
C GLU A 9 -9.85 -17.93 -11.58
N GLN A 10 -9.12 -16.83 -11.54
CA GLN A 10 -7.99 -16.54 -12.44
C GLN A 10 -6.65 -16.89 -11.82
N TYR A 11 -6.57 -17.11 -10.49
CA TYR A 11 -5.32 -17.42 -9.82
C TYR A 11 -4.63 -18.65 -10.42
N LYS A 12 -3.34 -18.53 -10.63
CA LYS A 12 -2.45 -19.59 -11.14
C LYS A 12 -1.54 -20.14 -10.04
N HIS A 13 -1.20 -19.30 -9.07
CA HIS A 13 -0.15 -19.54 -8.10
C HIS A 13 -0.68 -19.74 -6.68
N TRP A 14 -1.87 -19.24 -6.39
CA TRP A 14 -2.50 -19.36 -5.09
C TRP A 14 -3.84 -20.08 -5.16
N LYS A 15 -4.15 -20.83 -4.12
CA LYS A 15 -5.48 -21.42 -3.91
C LYS A 15 -6.06 -20.87 -2.62
N LEU A 16 -7.14 -20.11 -2.75
CA LEU A 16 -7.91 -19.58 -1.64
C LEU A 16 -9.08 -20.52 -1.36
N SER A 17 -9.18 -21.00 -0.13
CA SER A 17 -10.34 -21.76 0.35
C SER A 17 -10.80 -21.22 1.71
N VAL A 18 -12.11 -21.20 1.92
CA VAL A 18 -12.73 -20.71 3.15
C VAL A 18 -13.66 -21.78 3.70
N ALA A 19 -13.48 -22.14 4.97
CA ALA A 19 -14.32 -23.09 5.70
C ALA A 19 -14.74 -22.45 7.03
N GLY A 20 -15.98 -21.98 7.10
CA GLY A 20 -16.50 -21.28 8.27
C GLY A 20 -15.70 -20.00 8.56
N ASN A 21 -15.05 -19.94 9.69
CA ASN A 21 -14.24 -18.80 10.14
C ASN A 21 -12.72 -18.98 9.90
N VAL A 22 -12.32 -19.94 9.08
CA VAL A 22 -10.94 -20.24 8.72
C VAL A 22 -10.76 -20.13 7.22
N ALA A 23 -9.73 -19.40 6.79
CA ALA A 23 -9.29 -19.37 5.41
C ALA A 23 -7.92 -20.04 5.26
N THR A 24 -7.68 -20.67 4.13
CA THR A 24 -6.37 -21.19 3.73
C THR A 24 -5.94 -20.57 2.43
N LEU A 25 -4.77 -19.96 2.45
CA LEU A 25 -4.03 -19.48 1.28
C LEU A 25 -2.88 -20.46 1.03
N ALA A 26 -3.06 -21.36 0.08
CA ALA A 26 -2.08 -22.38 -0.27
C ALA A 26 -1.29 -21.97 -1.51
N MET A 27 0.03 -21.81 -1.37
CA MET A 27 0.94 -21.49 -2.46
C MET A 27 1.18 -22.74 -3.32
N ASP A 28 0.91 -22.64 -4.61
CA ASP A 28 1.12 -23.69 -5.62
C ASP A 28 1.63 -23.04 -6.91
N VAL A 29 2.79 -22.45 -6.86
CA VAL A 29 3.34 -21.68 -7.97
C VAL A 29 3.51 -22.56 -9.20
N GLN A 30 2.87 -22.17 -10.30
CA GLN A 30 3.00 -22.84 -11.59
C GLN A 30 4.30 -22.39 -12.27
N GLU A 31 5.23 -23.31 -12.43
CA GLU A 31 6.61 -22.99 -12.83
C GLU A 31 6.72 -22.30 -14.19
N ASP A 32 5.84 -22.66 -15.13
CA ASP A 32 5.84 -22.14 -16.49
C ASP A 32 4.92 -20.92 -16.71
N VAL A 33 4.22 -20.47 -15.67
CA VAL A 33 3.38 -19.27 -15.70
C VAL A 33 4.15 -18.12 -15.07
N THR A 34 4.81 -17.34 -15.88
CA THR A 34 5.72 -16.26 -15.49
C THR A 34 5.24 -14.91 -16.04
N LEU A 35 5.64 -13.83 -15.40
CA LEU A 35 5.32 -12.47 -15.85
C LEU A 35 6.05 -12.10 -17.15
N ALA A 36 7.23 -12.70 -17.40
CA ALA A 36 8.04 -12.49 -18.58
C ALA A 36 8.67 -13.81 -19.02
N ASP A 37 9.08 -13.88 -20.29
CA ASP A 37 9.75 -15.04 -20.84
C ASP A 37 11.17 -15.23 -20.26
N GLY A 38 11.71 -16.44 -20.37
CA GLY A 38 13.12 -16.75 -20.12
C GLY A 38 13.44 -17.30 -18.73
N TYR A 39 12.46 -17.50 -17.86
CA TYR A 39 12.67 -18.16 -16.57
C TYR A 39 11.49 -19.07 -16.16
N LYS A 40 11.69 -19.88 -15.12
CA LYS A 40 10.67 -20.76 -14.53
C LYS A 40 10.66 -20.59 -13.00
N LEU A 41 9.47 -20.49 -12.42
CA LEU A 41 9.27 -20.29 -10.99
C LEU A 41 9.37 -21.60 -10.19
N LYS A 42 10.59 -22.16 -10.11
CA LYS A 42 10.83 -23.40 -9.36
C LYS A 42 10.76 -23.20 -7.85
N LEU A 43 10.42 -24.27 -7.14
CA LEU A 43 10.44 -24.32 -5.67
C LEU A 43 9.56 -23.24 -5.00
N ASN A 44 8.40 -22.94 -5.59
CA ASN A 44 7.56 -21.82 -5.16
C ASN A 44 8.31 -20.49 -5.09
N SER A 45 9.35 -20.28 -5.92
CA SER A 45 9.88 -18.94 -6.10
C SER A 45 8.82 -18.06 -6.77
N TYR A 46 8.92 -16.75 -6.57
CA TYR A 46 7.88 -15.85 -7.02
C TYR A 46 8.40 -14.66 -7.82
N ASP A 47 7.58 -14.19 -8.72
CA ASP A 47 7.67 -12.89 -9.38
C ASP A 47 6.46 -12.01 -8.96
N LEU A 48 6.28 -10.86 -9.62
CA LEU A 48 5.20 -9.94 -9.28
C LEU A 48 3.80 -10.54 -9.48
N ALA A 49 3.61 -11.50 -10.42
CA ALA A 49 2.31 -12.12 -10.64
C ALA A 49 1.83 -12.91 -9.41
N VAL A 50 2.74 -13.60 -8.74
CA VAL A 50 2.43 -14.35 -7.51
C VAL A 50 2.00 -13.39 -6.37
N ASP A 51 2.65 -12.24 -6.25
CA ASP A 51 2.30 -11.25 -5.23
C ASP A 51 1.00 -10.48 -5.57
N ILE A 52 0.67 -10.28 -6.86
CA ILE A 52 -0.62 -9.70 -7.27
C ILE A 52 -1.79 -10.58 -6.81
N GLU A 53 -1.71 -11.88 -7.00
CA GLU A 53 -2.73 -12.82 -6.53
C GLU A 53 -2.84 -12.83 -5.00
N LEU A 54 -1.71 -12.78 -4.29
CA LEU A 54 -1.71 -12.71 -2.83
C LEU A 54 -2.35 -11.42 -2.31
N ALA A 55 -2.01 -10.28 -2.92
CA ALA A 55 -2.58 -8.98 -2.56
C ALA A 55 -4.10 -8.94 -2.76
N ASP A 56 -4.59 -9.46 -3.90
CA ASP A 56 -6.02 -9.58 -4.17
C ASP A 56 -6.70 -10.52 -3.16
N ALA A 57 -6.10 -11.67 -2.87
CA ALA A 57 -6.65 -12.64 -1.91
C ALA A 57 -6.81 -12.04 -0.51
N ILE A 58 -5.81 -11.29 -0.01
CA ILE A 58 -5.88 -10.61 1.28
C ILE A 58 -7.01 -9.57 1.29
N GLN A 59 -7.15 -8.80 0.21
CA GLN A 59 -8.22 -7.81 0.10
C GLN A 59 -9.60 -8.46 0.06
N ARG A 60 -9.77 -9.56 -0.67
CA ARG A 60 -11.03 -10.32 -0.70
C ARG A 60 -11.39 -10.91 0.65
N LEU A 61 -10.43 -11.43 1.39
CA LEU A 61 -10.67 -11.89 2.75
C LEU A 61 -11.25 -10.78 3.65
N ARG A 62 -10.81 -9.55 3.47
CA ARG A 62 -11.28 -8.40 4.25
C ARG A 62 -12.71 -7.99 3.90
N PHE A 63 -13.04 -7.96 2.62
CA PHE A 63 -14.34 -7.47 2.14
C PHE A 63 -15.37 -8.57 1.89
N GLU A 64 -14.96 -9.72 1.36
CA GLU A 64 -15.89 -10.81 1.01
C GLU A 64 -16.10 -11.81 2.15
N GLN A 65 -15.12 -11.93 3.07
CA GLN A 65 -15.12 -12.95 4.12
C GLN A 65 -14.91 -12.37 5.53
N PRO A 66 -15.74 -11.41 5.98
CA PRO A 66 -15.55 -10.73 7.27
C PRO A 66 -15.65 -11.68 8.48
N GLN A 67 -16.28 -12.87 8.32
CA GLN A 67 -16.37 -13.88 9.37
C GLN A 67 -15.06 -14.64 9.61
N VAL A 68 -14.11 -14.59 8.68
CA VAL A 68 -12.83 -15.28 8.81
C VAL A 68 -12.01 -14.66 9.95
N LYS A 69 -11.58 -15.51 10.88
CA LYS A 69 -10.77 -15.14 12.05
C LYS A 69 -9.32 -15.60 11.93
N VAL A 70 -9.10 -16.70 11.23
CA VAL A 70 -7.78 -17.30 11.06
C VAL A 70 -7.49 -17.50 9.58
N VAL A 71 -6.32 -17.07 9.16
CA VAL A 71 -5.81 -17.31 7.81
C VAL A 71 -4.54 -18.14 7.91
N VAL A 72 -4.55 -19.32 7.29
CA VAL A 72 -3.37 -20.20 7.22
C VAL A 72 -2.70 -20.01 5.88
N ILE A 73 -1.46 -19.53 5.87
CA ILE A 73 -0.60 -19.49 4.69
C ILE A 73 0.25 -20.75 4.66
N SER A 74 0.11 -21.55 3.62
CA SER A 74 0.76 -22.86 3.46
C SER A 74 1.29 -23.07 2.04
N SER A 75 1.92 -24.22 1.78
CA SER A 75 2.38 -24.62 0.47
C SER A 75 1.83 -25.99 0.08
N LEU A 76 1.48 -26.18 -1.19
CA LEU A 76 1.13 -27.48 -1.77
C LEU A 76 2.34 -28.23 -2.36
N LYS A 77 3.51 -27.56 -2.44
CA LYS A 77 4.73 -28.25 -2.87
C LYS A 77 5.32 -29.06 -1.71
N PRO A 78 5.74 -30.31 -1.95
CA PRO A 78 6.34 -31.14 -0.89
C PRO A 78 7.72 -30.60 -0.50
N ARG A 79 8.00 -30.52 0.81
CA ARG A 79 9.30 -30.15 1.40
C ARG A 79 9.82 -28.75 1.08
N ILE A 80 8.99 -27.91 0.49
CA ILE A 80 9.32 -26.52 0.23
C ILE A 80 8.10 -25.64 0.53
N PHE A 81 8.30 -24.63 1.36
CA PHE A 81 7.30 -23.59 1.53
C PHE A 81 7.46 -22.57 0.41
N CYS A 82 8.60 -21.88 0.35
CA CYS A 82 8.88 -20.89 -0.68
C CYS A 82 10.39 -20.58 -0.72
N ALA A 83 10.97 -20.59 -1.92
CA ALA A 83 12.39 -20.25 -2.14
C ALA A 83 12.64 -18.73 -2.26
N GLY A 84 11.59 -17.89 -2.16
CA GLY A 84 11.71 -16.44 -2.24
C GLY A 84 11.61 -15.89 -3.66
N ALA A 85 11.98 -14.62 -3.81
CA ALA A 85 11.94 -13.93 -5.11
C ALA A 85 12.83 -14.61 -6.14
N HIS A 86 12.37 -14.66 -7.40
CA HIS A 86 13.11 -15.35 -8.45
C HIS A 86 14.39 -14.60 -8.85
N ILE A 87 15.56 -15.18 -8.54
CA ILE A 87 16.87 -14.53 -8.63
C ILE A 87 17.22 -14.10 -10.06
N TYR A 88 16.95 -14.96 -11.07
CA TYR A 88 17.23 -14.62 -12.47
C TYR A 88 16.35 -13.44 -12.93
N MET A 89 15.07 -13.43 -12.58
CA MET A 89 14.18 -12.29 -12.85
C MET A 89 14.76 -11.01 -12.22
N LEU A 90 15.18 -11.05 -10.97
CA LEU A 90 15.82 -9.89 -10.31
C LEU A 90 17.12 -9.50 -11.04
N GLY A 91 17.96 -10.45 -11.44
CA GLY A 91 19.22 -10.19 -12.14
C GLY A 91 19.03 -9.49 -13.49
N THR A 92 18.00 -9.85 -14.26
CA THR A 92 17.78 -9.38 -15.63
C THR A 92 16.80 -8.20 -15.75
N SER A 93 16.03 -7.90 -14.71
CA SER A 93 15.06 -6.80 -14.71
C SER A 93 15.73 -5.43 -14.62
N SER A 94 15.04 -4.40 -15.10
CA SER A 94 15.47 -3.00 -14.94
C SER A 94 15.49 -2.60 -13.46
N HIS A 95 16.28 -1.59 -13.13
CA HIS A 95 16.34 -1.07 -11.77
C HIS A 95 14.98 -0.60 -11.28
N ALA A 96 14.22 0.15 -12.08
CA ALA A 96 12.88 0.61 -11.74
C ALA A 96 11.94 -0.55 -11.42
N PHE A 97 11.97 -1.61 -12.23
CA PHE A 97 11.15 -2.79 -11.97
C PHE A 97 11.52 -3.47 -10.64
N LYS A 98 12.81 -3.69 -10.37
CA LYS A 98 13.26 -4.32 -9.11
C LYS A 98 12.77 -3.59 -7.87
N VAL A 99 12.90 -2.27 -7.87
CA VAL A 99 12.49 -1.43 -6.73
C VAL A 99 10.97 -1.46 -6.56
N ASN A 100 10.22 -1.30 -7.65
CA ASN A 100 8.76 -1.32 -7.60
C ASN A 100 8.20 -2.71 -7.26
N PHE A 101 8.85 -3.79 -7.69
CA PHE A 101 8.56 -5.15 -7.24
C PHE A 101 8.73 -5.27 -5.71
N CYS A 102 9.87 -4.85 -5.15
CA CYS A 102 10.09 -4.88 -3.70
C CYS A 102 9.08 -4.00 -2.94
N LYS A 103 8.74 -2.82 -3.47
CA LYS A 103 7.72 -1.95 -2.85
C LYS A 103 6.35 -2.65 -2.80
N PHE A 104 5.89 -3.21 -3.91
CA PHE A 104 4.60 -3.91 -3.96
C PHE A 104 4.58 -5.12 -3.02
N THR A 105 5.65 -5.91 -3.02
CA THR A 105 5.81 -7.05 -2.12
C THR A 105 5.78 -6.60 -0.65
N ASN A 106 6.46 -5.51 -0.28
CA ASN A 106 6.40 -4.95 1.07
C ASN A 106 4.99 -4.46 1.44
N GLU A 107 4.29 -3.79 0.53
CA GLU A 107 2.90 -3.35 0.73
C GLU A 107 1.98 -4.53 1.01
N THR A 108 2.15 -5.65 0.30
CA THR A 108 1.40 -6.90 0.54
C THR A 108 1.67 -7.48 1.93
N ARG A 109 2.95 -7.53 2.38
CA ARG A 109 3.31 -8.01 3.73
C ARG A 109 2.77 -7.06 4.81
N CYS A 110 2.86 -5.77 4.61
CA CYS A 110 2.26 -4.78 5.52
C CYS A 110 0.73 -4.88 5.54
N ALA A 111 0.07 -5.27 4.45
CA ALA A 111 -1.38 -5.49 4.43
C ALA A 111 -1.81 -6.69 5.29
N ILE A 112 -0.99 -7.75 5.40
CA ILE A 112 -1.21 -8.87 6.35
C ILE A 112 -1.18 -8.34 7.78
N GLU A 113 -0.16 -7.54 8.13
CA GLU A 113 0.01 -6.96 9.46
C GLU A 113 -1.10 -5.95 9.79
N ASP A 114 -1.50 -5.13 8.83
CA ASP A 114 -2.61 -4.19 8.97
C ASP A 114 -3.94 -4.91 9.20
N ASP A 115 -4.19 -6.01 8.50
CA ASP A 115 -5.38 -6.84 8.68
C ASP A 115 -5.41 -7.51 10.06
N SER A 116 -4.28 -8.08 10.48
CA SER A 116 -4.15 -8.66 11.80
C SER A 116 -4.39 -7.64 12.92
N HIS A 117 -3.81 -6.44 12.77
CA HIS A 117 -3.89 -5.40 13.80
C HIS A 117 -5.26 -4.75 13.88
N HIS A 118 -5.85 -4.40 12.74
CA HIS A 118 -7.06 -3.57 12.69
C HIS A 118 -8.35 -4.37 12.51
N SER A 119 -8.32 -5.50 11.77
CA SER A 119 -9.51 -6.31 11.51
C SER A 119 -9.61 -7.53 12.42
N GLY A 120 -8.56 -7.80 13.22
CA GLY A 120 -8.52 -8.83 14.25
C GLY A 120 -8.40 -10.26 13.72
N ARG A 121 -8.01 -10.45 12.46
CA ARG A 121 -7.62 -11.76 11.93
C ARG A 121 -6.27 -12.18 12.47
N ARG A 122 -6.05 -13.49 12.55
CA ARG A 122 -4.76 -14.07 12.91
C ARG A 122 -4.20 -14.83 11.72
N TYR A 123 -2.98 -14.52 11.35
CA TYR A 123 -2.27 -15.16 10.25
C TYR A 123 -1.26 -16.17 10.78
N ILE A 124 -1.35 -17.41 10.31
CA ILE A 124 -0.44 -18.51 10.64
C ILE A 124 0.34 -18.89 9.38
N ALA A 125 1.66 -18.85 9.45
CA ALA A 125 2.54 -19.42 8.44
C ALA A 125 2.84 -20.89 8.80
N ALA A 126 2.28 -21.83 8.03
CA ALA A 126 2.49 -23.26 8.19
C ALA A 126 3.57 -23.73 7.20
N LEU A 127 4.82 -23.74 7.64
CA LEU A 127 6.00 -24.04 6.83
C LEU A 127 6.18 -25.56 6.74
N ASN A 128 5.55 -26.19 5.76
CA ASN A 128 5.67 -27.63 5.47
C ASN A 128 7.00 -28.02 4.81
N GLY A 129 7.95 -27.09 4.72
CA GLY A 129 9.26 -27.24 4.12
C GLY A 129 10.08 -25.98 4.30
N THR A 130 11.22 -25.92 3.61
CA THR A 130 12.15 -24.78 3.65
C THR A 130 11.48 -23.48 3.22
N ALA A 131 11.72 -22.41 3.99
CA ALA A 131 11.35 -21.04 3.67
C ALA A 131 12.61 -20.18 3.61
N SER A 132 12.96 -19.68 2.42
CA SER A 132 14.22 -18.97 2.19
C SER A 132 13.95 -17.58 1.61
N GLY A 133 14.74 -16.60 2.03
CA GLY A 133 14.67 -15.24 1.54
C GLY A 133 13.26 -14.67 1.66
N GLY A 134 12.73 -14.15 0.56
CA GLY A 134 11.36 -13.64 0.49
C GLY A 134 10.26 -14.62 0.92
N GLY A 135 10.54 -15.93 0.92
CA GLY A 135 9.63 -16.95 1.47
C GLY A 135 9.56 -16.88 3.00
N TYR A 136 10.70 -16.68 3.68
CA TYR A 136 10.69 -16.42 5.11
C TYR A 136 10.20 -15.00 5.43
N GLU A 137 10.46 -14.03 4.56
CA GLU A 137 9.92 -12.66 4.70
C GLU A 137 8.38 -12.63 4.63
N LEU A 138 7.75 -13.53 3.86
CA LEU A 138 6.30 -13.73 3.89
C LEU A 138 5.86 -14.34 5.23
N ALA A 139 6.55 -15.38 5.70
CA ALA A 139 6.22 -16.05 6.96
C ALA A 139 6.32 -15.09 8.16
N ILE A 140 7.35 -14.24 8.21
CA ILE A 140 7.57 -13.31 9.32
C ILE A 140 6.57 -12.14 9.34
N ALA A 141 5.86 -11.91 8.23
CA ALA A 141 4.72 -10.98 8.20
C ALA A 141 3.48 -11.54 8.91
N CYS A 142 3.37 -12.86 9.04
CA CYS A 142 2.30 -13.52 9.81
C CYS A 142 2.45 -13.32 11.32
N ASP A 143 1.41 -13.64 12.08
CA ASP A 143 1.40 -13.55 13.54
C ASP A 143 2.15 -14.70 14.19
N GLU A 144 1.99 -15.92 13.63
CA GLU A 144 2.59 -17.13 14.14
C GLU A 144 3.26 -17.92 13.01
N ILE A 145 4.40 -18.54 13.30
CA ILE A 145 5.21 -19.31 12.35
C ILE A 145 5.49 -20.70 12.90
N TYR A 146 5.10 -21.71 12.18
CA TYR A 146 5.31 -23.11 12.54
C TYR A 146 6.11 -23.83 11.45
N LEU A 147 7.19 -24.53 11.84
CA LEU A 147 8.09 -25.22 10.92
C LEU A 147 7.94 -26.74 11.06
N VAL A 148 7.92 -27.44 9.95
CA VAL A 148 8.04 -28.90 9.96
C VAL A 148 9.43 -29.33 10.39
N ASP A 149 9.53 -30.31 11.27
CA ASP A 149 10.78 -30.96 11.65
C ASP A 149 10.93 -32.29 10.90
N ASP A 150 11.50 -32.20 9.72
CA ASP A 150 11.83 -33.32 8.83
C ASP A 150 13.34 -33.58 8.74
N GLY A 151 14.13 -32.91 9.58
CA GLY A 151 15.59 -32.97 9.61
C GLY A 151 16.29 -32.13 8.53
N ASN A 152 15.56 -31.62 7.51
CA ASN A 152 16.12 -30.87 6.37
C ASN A 152 15.59 -29.44 6.28
N SER A 153 14.31 -29.24 6.57
CA SER A 153 13.66 -27.94 6.44
C SER A 153 14.28 -26.89 7.36
N ALA A 154 14.54 -25.72 6.79
CA ALA A 154 15.16 -24.58 7.46
C ALA A 154 14.48 -23.26 7.05
N ILE A 155 14.66 -22.25 7.88
CA ILE A 155 14.37 -20.86 7.53
C ILE A 155 15.68 -20.12 7.31
N SER A 156 15.74 -19.20 6.35
CA SER A 156 16.96 -18.43 6.05
C SER A 156 16.67 -17.08 5.41
N LEU A 157 17.62 -16.14 5.58
CA LEU A 157 17.73 -14.90 4.82
C LEU A 157 19.11 -14.88 4.13
N PRO A 158 19.27 -15.60 3.02
CA PRO A 158 20.58 -15.86 2.42
C PRO A 158 21.05 -14.76 1.45
N GLU A 159 20.36 -13.62 1.38
CA GLU A 159 20.61 -12.57 0.41
C GLU A 159 21.99 -11.95 0.55
N VAL A 160 22.44 -11.71 1.79
CA VAL A 160 23.76 -11.11 2.03
C VAL A 160 24.88 -12.07 1.62
N PRO A 161 24.93 -13.34 2.12
CA PRO A 161 26.05 -14.22 1.81
C PRO A 161 26.05 -14.76 0.37
N LEU A 162 24.88 -14.90 -0.28
CA LEU A 162 24.81 -15.53 -1.61
C LEU A 162 24.63 -14.54 -2.76
N LEU A 163 23.95 -13.42 -2.52
CA LEU A 163 23.52 -12.50 -3.59
C LEU A 163 24.16 -11.12 -3.49
N GLY A 164 24.81 -10.80 -2.37
CA GLY A 164 25.40 -9.49 -2.12
C GLY A 164 24.36 -8.36 -2.07
N VAL A 165 23.12 -8.69 -1.70
CA VAL A 165 22.02 -7.74 -1.51
C VAL A 165 21.36 -7.96 -0.14
N LEU A 166 20.40 -7.12 0.22
CA LEU A 166 19.66 -7.25 1.47
C LEU A 166 18.37 -8.07 1.27
N PRO A 167 17.84 -8.72 2.32
CA PRO A 167 16.45 -9.16 2.39
C PRO A 167 15.53 -7.92 2.26
N GLY A 168 15.13 -7.61 1.03
CA GLY A 168 14.56 -6.31 0.65
C GLY A 168 13.05 -6.19 0.89
N THR A 169 12.39 -7.27 1.31
CA THR A 169 10.95 -7.25 1.57
C THR A 169 10.61 -7.27 3.07
N GLY A 170 11.47 -6.61 3.85
CA GLY A 170 11.25 -6.26 5.25
C GLY A 170 11.75 -7.29 6.27
N GLY A 171 12.53 -8.29 5.84
CA GLY A 171 13.02 -9.36 6.70
C GLY A 171 13.89 -8.86 7.85
N LEU A 172 14.91 -8.06 7.57
CA LEU A 172 15.82 -7.53 8.60
C LEU A 172 15.08 -6.73 9.67
N THR A 173 14.18 -5.82 9.25
CA THR A 173 13.39 -5.02 10.18
C THR A 173 12.49 -5.90 11.04
N ARG A 174 11.77 -6.85 10.43
CA ARG A 174 10.84 -7.71 11.17
C ARG A 174 11.54 -8.67 12.12
N VAL A 175 12.75 -9.15 11.79
CA VAL A 175 13.54 -10.00 12.69
C VAL A 175 13.81 -9.27 14.02
N VAL A 176 14.24 -8.01 13.97
CA VAL A 176 14.60 -7.26 15.19
C VAL A 176 13.40 -6.54 15.82
N ASP A 177 12.53 -5.92 15.03
CA ASP A 177 11.48 -5.06 15.55
C ASP A 177 10.15 -5.82 15.83
N LYS A 178 9.82 -6.83 15.04
CA LYS A 178 8.60 -7.64 15.25
C LYS A 178 8.87 -8.88 16.09
N ARG A 179 9.86 -9.70 15.69
CA ARG A 179 10.22 -10.93 16.40
C ARG A 179 11.10 -10.70 17.64
N LYS A 180 11.63 -9.48 17.82
CA LYS A 180 12.49 -9.08 18.94
C LYS A 180 13.72 -9.98 19.09
N VAL A 181 14.22 -10.51 17.98
CA VAL A 181 15.46 -11.28 17.96
C VAL A 181 16.62 -10.36 18.35
N ARG A 182 17.44 -10.81 19.28
CA ARG A 182 18.61 -10.08 19.73
C ARG A 182 19.57 -9.80 18.56
N ARG A 183 20.07 -8.55 18.46
CA ARG A 183 20.84 -8.04 17.33
C ARG A 183 21.97 -8.96 16.87
N ASP A 184 22.76 -9.52 17.79
CA ASP A 184 23.87 -10.43 17.48
C ASP A 184 23.38 -11.75 16.85
N ARG A 185 22.23 -12.28 17.30
CA ARG A 185 21.60 -13.46 16.68
C ARG A 185 21.03 -13.14 15.31
N ALA A 186 20.45 -11.96 15.15
CA ALA A 186 19.95 -11.48 13.85
C ALA A 186 21.09 -11.31 12.85
N ASP A 187 22.25 -10.80 13.28
CA ASP A 187 23.46 -10.69 12.47
C ASP A 187 23.91 -12.06 11.95
N VAL A 188 24.10 -13.03 12.86
CA VAL A 188 24.47 -14.41 12.48
C VAL A 188 23.44 -15.03 11.54
N PHE A 189 22.13 -14.90 11.85
CA PHE A 189 21.06 -15.45 11.02
C PHE A 189 21.06 -14.87 9.59
N SER A 190 21.30 -13.57 9.45
CA SER A 190 21.28 -12.87 8.16
C SER A 190 22.56 -13.09 7.34
N THR A 191 23.59 -13.68 7.92
CA THR A 191 24.85 -14.02 7.24
C THR A 191 25.09 -15.53 7.08
N LEU A 192 24.13 -16.36 7.52
CA LEU A 192 24.18 -17.81 7.43
C LEU A 192 23.34 -18.31 6.24
N ALA A 193 24.00 -18.76 5.16
CA ALA A 193 23.32 -19.16 3.93
C ALA A 193 22.37 -20.35 4.10
N GLU A 194 22.75 -21.36 4.87
CA GLU A 194 21.96 -22.57 5.15
C GLU A 194 20.79 -22.34 6.10
N GLY A 195 20.76 -21.20 6.80
CA GLY A 195 19.71 -20.86 7.75
C GLY A 195 19.69 -21.70 9.03
N LEU A 196 18.54 -21.67 9.71
CA LEU A 196 18.34 -22.36 10.99
C LEU A 196 17.16 -23.32 10.95
N LYS A 197 17.31 -24.47 11.63
CA LYS A 197 16.29 -25.52 11.72
C LYS A 197 15.56 -25.47 13.07
N GLY A 198 14.41 -26.07 13.13
CA GLY A 198 13.48 -26.27 14.23
C GLY A 198 13.89 -25.72 15.60
N LYS A 199 14.62 -26.53 16.39
CA LYS A 199 14.96 -26.20 17.77
C LYS A 199 15.69 -24.84 17.89
N ARG A 200 16.73 -24.63 17.07
CA ARG A 200 17.54 -23.41 17.15
C ARG A 200 16.78 -22.18 16.64
N ALA A 201 15.96 -22.36 15.62
CA ALA A 201 15.10 -21.29 15.11
C ALA A 201 14.09 -20.84 16.18
N LYS A 202 13.48 -21.78 16.92
CA LYS A 202 12.59 -21.48 18.04
C LYS A 202 13.31 -20.82 19.20
N GLU A 203 14.46 -21.35 19.63
CA GLU A 203 15.27 -20.77 20.72
C GLU A 203 15.70 -19.32 20.44
N TRP A 204 15.85 -18.95 19.18
CA TRP A 204 16.20 -17.60 18.76
C TRP A 204 15.00 -16.68 18.50
N GLY A 205 13.78 -17.21 18.62
CA GLY A 205 12.55 -16.45 18.41
C GLY A 205 12.16 -16.23 16.94
N LEU A 206 12.83 -16.92 16.02
CA LEU A 206 12.58 -16.80 14.59
C LEU A 206 11.31 -17.53 14.14
N ILE A 207 10.89 -18.56 14.88
CA ILE A 207 9.62 -19.28 14.72
C ILE A 207 8.97 -19.45 16.09
N ASP A 208 7.67 -19.74 16.12
CA ASP A 208 6.92 -19.96 17.36
C ASP A 208 7.04 -21.39 17.85
N ASP A 209 6.92 -22.37 16.93
CA ASP A 209 7.15 -23.77 17.25
C ASP A 209 7.53 -24.61 16.01
N PHE A 210 7.89 -25.89 16.25
CA PHE A 210 8.18 -26.85 15.20
C PHE A 210 7.62 -28.23 15.58
N PHE A 211 7.19 -29.00 14.58
CA PHE A 211 6.54 -30.28 14.79
C PHE A 211 7.06 -31.36 13.84
N PRO A 212 7.22 -32.61 14.29
CA PRO A 212 7.55 -33.73 13.40
C PRO A 212 6.55 -33.83 12.24
N THR A 213 7.02 -34.26 11.08
CA THR A 213 6.19 -34.39 9.86
C THR A 213 4.86 -35.13 10.11
N SER A 214 4.89 -36.18 10.94
CA SER A 214 3.69 -36.99 11.25
C SER A 214 2.65 -36.27 12.12
N LYS A 215 3.03 -35.19 12.81
CA LYS A 215 2.15 -34.40 13.69
C LYS A 215 1.93 -32.97 13.19
N PHE A 216 2.62 -32.57 12.13
CA PHE A 216 2.63 -31.17 11.69
C PHE A 216 1.21 -30.66 11.40
N GLN A 217 0.47 -31.34 10.53
CA GLN A 217 -0.88 -30.90 10.16
C GLN A 217 -1.84 -30.92 11.36
N GLU A 218 -1.81 -31.98 12.17
CA GLU A 218 -2.63 -32.08 13.38
C GLU A 218 -2.38 -30.92 14.35
N SER A 219 -1.10 -30.53 14.53
CA SER A 219 -0.71 -29.42 15.41
C SER A 219 -1.17 -28.07 14.86
N ILE A 220 -1.05 -27.85 13.56
CA ILE A 220 -1.60 -26.63 12.90
C ILE A 220 -3.11 -26.57 13.08
N ASP A 221 -3.83 -27.67 12.79
CA ASP A 221 -5.29 -27.72 12.91
C ASP A 221 -5.75 -27.50 14.35
N ALA A 222 -5.01 -28.02 15.33
CA ALA A 222 -5.30 -27.80 16.75
C ALA A 222 -5.15 -26.31 17.12
N ARG A 223 -4.07 -25.66 16.67
CA ARG A 223 -3.85 -24.23 16.91
C ARG A 223 -4.89 -23.36 16.23
N VAL A 224 -5.24 -23.68 14.98
CA VAL A 224 -6.31 -23.00 14.24
C VAL A 224 -7.64 -23.09 15.00
N ARG A 225 -8.02 -24.29 15.48
CA ARG A 225 -9.24 -24.45 16.28
C ARG A 225 -9.21 -23.63 17.57
N GLU A 226 -8.08 -23.61 18.26
CA GLU A 226 -7.90 -22.81 19.48
C GLU A 226 -8.15 -21.32 19.23
N ILE A 227 -7.51 -20.74 18.20
CA ILE A 227 -7.68 -19.31 17.85
C ILE A 227 -9.11 -19.04 17.38
N ALA A 228 -9.67 -19.93 16.53
CA ALA A 228 -11.01 -19.78 15.99
C ALA A 228 -12.12 -19.85 17.06
N ALA A 229 -11.86 -20.60 18.16
CA ALA A 229 -12.79 -20.73 19.28
C ALA A 229 -12.77 -19.52 20.24
N VAL A 230 -11.74 -18.69 20.23
CA VAL A 230 -11.66 -17.50 21.08
C VAL A 230 -12.80 -16.56 20.69
N LYS A 231 -13.74 -16.33 21.62
CA LYS A 231 -14.73 -15.27 21.47
C LYS A 231 -13.96 -13.95 21.44
N GLN A 232 -13.99 -13.25 20.31
CA GLN A 232 -13.39 -11.93 20.23
C GLN A 232 -14.09 -11.00 21.24
N THR A 233 -13.44 -10.71 22.34
CA THR A 233 -13.74 -9.60 23.24
C THR A 233 -13.20 -8.29 22.68
N VAL A 234 -13.28 -8.09 21.37
CA VAL A 234 -13.01 -6.79 20.78
C VAL A 234 -14.33 -6.03 20.82
N SER A 235 -14.35 -4.97 21.58
CA SER A 235 -15.46 -4.05 21.85
C SER A 235 -15.91 -3.25 20.62
N LEU A 236 -16.15 -3.88 19.47
CA LEU A 236 -16.51 -3.18 18.24
C LEU A 236 -17.59 -3.92 17.42
N ARG A 237 -18.24 -4.93 18.00
CA ARG A 237 -19.47 -5.50 17.42
C ARG A 237 -20.65 -5.08 18.26
N THR A 238 -21.66 -4.48 17.64
CA THR A 238 -22.93 -4.25 18.31
C THR A 238 -23.56 -5.60 18.69
N ALA A 239 -24.33 -5.67 19.77
CA ALA A 239 -24.99 -6.90 20.23
C ALA A 239 -25.88 -7.53 19.13
N ALA A 240 -26.37 -6.74 18.17
CA ALA A 240 -27.15 -7.20 17.02
C ALA A 240 -26.31 -7.97 15.98
N GLU A 241 -25.03 -7.57 15.76
CA GLU A 241 -24.12 -8.30 14.87
C GLU A 241 -23.67 -9.64 15.49
N ALA A 242 -23.53 -9.69 16.82
CA ALA A 242 -23.18 -10.92 17.53
C ALA A 242 -24.30 -11.97 17.49
N THR A 243 -25.57 -11.55 17.51
CA THR A 243 -26.72 -12.45 17.39
C THR A 243 -26.92 -12.97 15.98
N ALA A 244 -26.65 -12.19 14.95
CA ALA A 244 -26.74 -12.66 13.56
C ALA A 244 -25.72 -13.76 13.20
N PHE A 245 -24.60 -13.85 13.95
CA PHE A 245 -23.56 -14.88 13.76
C PHE A 245 -23.71 -16.12 14.68
N SER A 246 -24.54 -16.06 15.75
CA SER A 246 -24.68 -17.15 16.71
C SER A 246 -25.78 -18.16 16.35
N ASP A 247 -26.72 -17.83 15.47
CA ASP A 247 -27.88 -18.66 15.15
C ASP A 247 -27.71 -19.59 13.94
N SER A 248 -26.50 -19.70 13.37
CA SER A 248 -26.25 -20.56 12.21
C SER A 248 -25.46 -21.85 12.50
N GLU A 249 -25.54 -22.39 13.72
CA GLU A 249 -25.17 -23.78 13.96
C GLU A 249 -26.31 -24.70 13.50
N SER A 250 -26.25 -25.11 12.27
CA SER A 250 -27.02 -26.16 11.61
C SER A 250 -27.89 -25.66 10.45
N SER A 251 -27.29 -25.50 9.30
CA SER A 251 -27.90 -25.98 8.06
C SER A 251 -26.89 -25.82 6.92
N GLN A 252 -26.79 -26.83 6.09
CA GLN A 252 -26.23 -26.74 4.73
C GLN A 252 -26.98 -25.61 4.00
N THR A 253 -26.48 -24.40 4.07
CA THR A 253 -27.03 -23.26 3.33
C THR A 253 -26.12 -22.92 2.17
N ASN A 254 -26.65 -23.17 0.99
CA ASN A 254 -26.17 -22.60 -0.25
C ASN A 254 -25.76 -21.13 -0.08
N GLY A 255 -24.45 -20.82 -0.18
CA GLY A 255 -23.94 -19.59 -0.71
C GLY A 255 -24.29 -18.27 -0.03
N LEU A 256 -24.57 -18.19 1.27
CA LEU A 256 -24.72 -16.92 1.98
C LEU A 256 -23.32 -16.28 2.13
N ARG A 257 -23.02 -15.29 1.29
CA ARG A 257 -21.86 -14.41 1.44
C ARG A 257 -22.13 -13.49 2.64
N TYR A 258 -21.29 -13.54 3.65
CA TYR A 258 -21.36 -12.62 4.81
C TYR A 258 -20.82 -11.22 4.50
N GLY A 259 -19.99 -11.08 3.46
CA GLY A 259 -19.37 -9.85 3.01
C GLY A 259 -19.97 -9.31 1.71
N ILE A 260 -19.32 -8.29 1.18
CA ILE A 260 -19.63 -7.71 -0.14
C ILE A 260 -18.74 -8.36 -1.20
N GLU A 261 -19.24 -8.48 -2.41
CA GLU A 261 -18.45 -8.95 -3.57
C GLU A 261 -17.57 -7.82 -4.12
N LEU A 262 -16.31 -8.15 -4.43
CA LEU A 262 -15.42 -7.23 -5.14
C LEU A 262 -15.39 -7.60 -6.62
N ASN A 263 -16.17 -6.87 -7.42
CA ASN A 263 -16.20 -7.04 -8.86
C ASN A 263 -14.92 -6.48 -9.51
N PRO A 264 -14.50 -7.02 -10.68
CA PRO A 264 -13.42 -6.42 -11.45
C PRO A 264 -13.69 -4.96 -11.80
N LEU A 265 -12.66 -4.12 -11.71
CA LEU A 265 -12.78 -2.72 -12.11
C LEU A 265 -13.00 -2.62 -13.62
N GLN A 266 -13.98 -1.82 -13.99
CA GLN A 266 -14.19 -1.46 -15.39
C GLN A 266 -13.23 -0.32 -15.74
N LYS A 267 -12.22 -0.63 -16.57
CA LYS A 267 -11.25 0.36 -17.05
C LYS A 267 -11.08 0.28 -18.56
N GLN A 268 -10.84 1.43 -19.16
CA GLN A 268 -10.52 1.57 -20.56
C GLN A 268 -9.08 2.02 -20.71
N LEU A 269 -8.24 1.16 -21.28
CA LEU A 269 -6.87 1.50 -21.63
C LEU A 269 -6.89 2.24 -22.96
N LYS A 270 -6.37 3.48 -22.97
CA LYS A 270 -6.22 4.33 -24.14
C LYS A 270 -4.73 4.65 -24.38
N PRO A 271 -4.32 5.00 -25.61
CA PRO A 271 -2.94 5.44 -25.85
C PRO A 271 -2.50 6.59 -24.94
N ALA A 272 -3.42 7.49 -24.61
CA ALA A 272 -3.18 8.64 -23.74
C ALA A 272 -3.41 8.37 -22.24
N GLY A 273 -3.73 7.14 -21.82
CA GLY A 273 -3.91 6.85 -20.39
C GLY A 273 -4.95 5.80 -20.06
N VAL A 274 -5.57 5.94 -18.90
CA VAL A 274 -6.57 4.99 -18.37
C VAL A 274 -7.79 5.75 -17.89
N GLU A 275 -8.95 5.29 -18.29
CA GLU A 275 -10.23 5.81 -17.79
C GLU A 275 -10.97 4.75 -16.99
N TYR A 276 -11.45 5.15 -15.82
CA TYR A 276 -12.37 4.41 -14.97
C TYR A 276 -13.69 5.18 -14.86
N LYS A 277 -14.55 4.74 -13.97
CA LYS A 277 -15.82 5.43 -13.74
C LYS A 277 -15.69 6.76 -12.98
N TRP A 278 -14.79 6.77 -11.98
CA TRP A 278 -14.60 7.91 -11.08
C TRP A 278 -13.19 8.50 -11.13
N VAL A 279 -12.26 7.80 -11.75
CA VAL A 279 -10.86 8.22 -11.87
C VAL A 279 -10.48 8.24 -13.34
N SER A 280 -9.75 9.25 -13.75
CA SER A 280 -9.09 9.29 -15.05
C SER A 280 -7.62 9.64 -14.90
N LEU A 281 -6.78 8.97 -15.67
CA LEU A 281 -5.35 9.20 -15.75
C LEU A 281 -5.00 9.52 -17.20
N ILE A 282 -4.61 10.75 -17.47
CA ILE A 282 -4.17 11.22 -18.79
C ILE A 282 -2.66 11.42 -18.76
N LEU A 283 -1.95 10.81 -19.70
CA LEU A 283 -0.48 10.76 -19.73
C LEU A 283 0.06 11.69 -20.81
N ASN A 284 0.84 12.69 -20.44
CA ASN A 284 1.68 13.46 -21.32
C ASN A 284 3.12 12.91 -21.24
N ARG A 285 3.42 11.92 -22.09
CA ARG A 285 4.73 11.25 -22.08
C ARG A 285 5.86 12.13 -22.64
N GLU A 286 5.55 13.08 -23.48
CA GLU A 286 6.54 14.01 -24.03
C GLU A 286 7.07 14.93 -22.94
N GLU A 287 6.19 15.49 -22.14
CA GLU A 287 6.55 16.37 -21.03
C GLU A 287 6.72 15.63 -19.70
N ARG A 288 6.53 14.31 -19.69
CA ARG A 288 6.74 13.41 -18.56
C ARG A 288 5.88 13.71 -17.33
N TYR A 289 4.65 14.19 -17.53
CA TYR A 289 3.68 14.34 -16.46
C TYR A 289 2.35 13.62 -16.78
N ALA A 290 1.50 13.51 -15.79
CA ALA A 290 0.15 13.00 -15.94
C ALA A 290 -0.84 13.87 -15.19
N ASP A 291 -2.08 13.98 -15.73
CA ASP A 291 -3.23 14.48 -14.99
C ASP A 291 -4.01 13.30 -14.41
N LEU A 292 -4.16 13.30 -13.11
CA LEU A 292 -4.95 12.35 -12.34
C LEU A 292 -6.19 13.07 -11.79
N THR A 293 -7.34 12.84 -12.40
CA THR A 293 -8.60 13.46 -11.98
C THR A 293 -9.47 12.47 -11.22
N VAL A 294 -9.94 12.87 -10.05
CA VAL A 294 -10.84 12.10 -9.19
C VAL A 294 -12.20 12.80 -9.15
N GLN A 295 -13.26 12.09 -9.57
CA GLN A 295 -14.64 12.60 -9.54
C GLN A 295 -15.23 12.45 -8.13
N GLY A 296 -15.86 13.49 -7.63
CA GLY A 296 -16.64 13.49 -6.41
C GLY A 296 -17.85 12.53 -6.46
N PRO A 297 -18.52 12.31 -5.32
CA PRO A 297 -19.69 11.45 -5.26
C PRO A 297 -20.89 12.06 -5.99
N ARG A 298 -21.98 11.28 -6.06
CA ARG A 298 -23.27 11.78 -6.51
C ARG A 298 -23.82 12.81 -5.51
N PRO A 299 -24.83 13.61 -5.92
CA PRO A 299 -25.47 14.56 -5.01
C PRO A 299 -25.90 13.91 -3.69
N LYS A 300 -25.74 14.62 -2.59
CA LYS A 300 -25.99 14.13 -1.22
C LYS A 300 -27.40 13.55 -1.01
N ALA A 301 -28.36 13.98 -1.78
CA ALA A 301 -29.74 13.43 -1.74
C ALA A 301 -29.81 11.94 -2.13
N ASP A 302 -28.83 11.46 -2.90
CA ASP A 302 -28.76 10.08 -3.41
C ASP A 302 -27.75 9.22 -2.64
N LEU A 303 -27.13 9.76 -1.57
CA LEU A 303 -26.10 9.08 -0.80
C LEU A 303 -26.72 8.20 0.30
N PRO A 304 -26.15 7.00 0.55
CA PRO A 304 -26.56 6.17 1.68
C PRO A 304 -26.19 6.85 2.99
N THR A 305 -27.01 6.63 4.01
CA THR A 305 -26.82 7.20 5.35
C THR A 305 -26.64 6.12 6.42
N THR A 306 -27.00 4.87 6.11
CA THR A 306 -26.92 3.73 7.04
C THR A 306 -25.96 2.64 6.55
N PRO A 307 -25.42 1.84 7.45
CA PRO A 307 -24.57 0.71 7.09
C PRO A 307 -25.24 -0.31 6.18
N GLU A 308 -26.55 -0.54 6.34
CA GLU A 308 -27.33 -1.49 5.55
C GLU A 308 -27.45 -0.99 4.08
N GLU A 309 -27.64 0.30 3.89
CA GLU A 309 -27.65 0.92 2.56
C GLU A 309 -26.26 0.83 1.91
N ILE A 310 -25.20 1.08 2.68
CA ILE A 310 -23.81 0.94 2.23
C ILE A 310 -23.52 -0.51 1.82
N GLN A 311 -23.92 -1.48 2.66
CA GLN A 311 -23.70 -2.90 2.39
C GLN A 311 -24.48 -3.35 1.14
N LYS A 312 -25.67 -2.83 0.91
CA LYS A 312 -26.48 -3.11 -0.28
C LYS A 312 -25.82 -2.58 -1.57
N LEU A 313 -25.14 -1.45 -1.50
CA LEU A 313 -24.34 -0.91 -2.63
C LEU A 313 -23.08 -1.74 -2.88
N GLY A 314 -22.54 -2.37 -1.84
CA GLY A 314 -21.35 -3.19 -1.92
C GLY A 314 -20.14 -2.42 -2.45
N ASP A 315 -19.41 -3.00 -3.41
CA ASP A 315 -18.22 -2.40 -4.00
C ASP A 315 -18.50 -1.21 -4.94
N SER A 316 -19.79 -0.97 -5.28
CA SER A 316 -20.23 0.21 -6.04
C SER A 316 -20.41 1.46 -5.15
N TYR A 317 -20.31 1.31 -3.81
CA TYR A 317 -20.31 2.47 -2.91
C TYR A 317 -19.13 3.38 -3.23
N TRP A 318 -19.39 4.66 -3.49
CA TRP A 318 -18.41 5.58 -4.05
C TRP A 318 -17.05 5.58 -3.32
N PRO A 319 -16.96 5.67 -1.97
CA PRO A 319 -15.66 5.71 -1.28
C PRO A 319 -14.81 4.44 -1.50
N LEU A 320 -15.45 3.29 -1.65
CA LEU A 320 -14.73 2.06 -1.95
C LEU A 320 -14.34 1.99 -3.42
N GLN A 321 -15.27 2.30 -4.32
CA GLN A 321 -15.03 2.21 -5.76
C GLN A 321 -13.97 3.20 -6.22
N VAL A 322 -14.07 4.48 -5.83
CA VAL A 322 -13.12 5.52 -6.25
C VAL A 322 -11.70 5.22 -5.76
N TYR A 323 -11.55 4.73 -4.53
CA TYR A 323 -10.21 4.38 -4.01
C TYR A 323 -9.66 3.08 -4.63
N ARG A 324 -10.49 2.13 -5.05
CA ARG A 324 -10.04 0.97 -5.84
C ARG A 324 -9.54 1.40 -7.23
N GLU A 325 -10.21 2.32 -7.87
CA GLU A 325 -9.82 2.90 -9.15
C GLU A 325 -8.52 3.71 -9.02
N LEU A 326 -8.41 4.52 -7.96
CA LEU A 326 -7.20 5.29 -7.64
C LEU A 326 -6.00 4.36 -7.36
N ASP A 327 -6.21 3.28 -6.61
CA ASP A 327 -5.17 2.28 -6.31
C ASP A 327 -4.61 1.64 -7.59
N ASP A 328 -5.49 1.21 -8.49
CA ASP A 328 -5.09 0.62 -9.78
C ASP A 328 -4.38 1.66 -10.67
N ALA A 329 -4.83 2.93 -10.68
CA ALA A 329 -4.18 4.02 -11.42
C ALA A 329 -2.76 4.31 -10.87
N LEU A 330 -2.58 4.35 -9.56
CA LEU A 330 -1.26 4.54 -8.92
C LEU A 330 -0.31 3.38 -9.26
N LEU A 331 -0.78 2.14 -9.22
CA LEU A 331 0.01 0.97 -9.60
C LEU A 331 0.36 0.99 -11.10
N HIS A 332 -0.60 1.37 -11.94
CA HIS A 332 -0.35 1.53 -13.38
C HIS A 332 0.77 2.54 -13.64
N MET A 333 0.70 3.73 -13.05
CA MET A 333 1.74 4.76 -13.19
C MET A 333 3.10 4.28 -12.67
N ARG A 334 3.12 3.62 -11.52
CA ARG A 334 4.36 3.17 -10.88
C ARG A 334 5.11 2.15 -11.73
N VAL A 335 4.40 1.20 -12.32
CA VAL A 335 5.02 0.02 -12.95
C VAL A 335 5.05 0.12 -14.47
N ASN A 336 3.99 0.65 -15.09
CA ASN A 336 3.87 0.71 -16.54
C ASN A 336 4.36 2.03 -17.15
N GLU A 337 4.42 3.11 -16.35
CA GLU A 337 4.81 4.46 -16.83
C GLU A 337 6.00 5.02 -16.02
N PRO A 338 7.16 4.36 -16.05
CA PRO A 338 8.30 4.74 -15.22
C PRO A 338 8.84 6.14 -15.52
N GLU A 339 8.69 6.65 -16.75
CA GLU A 339 9.20 7.95 -17.18
C GLU A 339 8.29 9.12 -16.80
N ILE A 340 7.04 8.89 -16.46
CA ILE A 340 6.19 9.92 -15.86
C ILE A 340 6.79 10.31 -14.50
N GLY A 341 7.23 11.55 -14.37
CA GLY A 341 7.93 12.07 -13.19
C GLY A 341 7.03 12.87 -12.25
N LEU A 342 5.98 13.49 -12.79
CA LEU A 342 5.05 14.36 -12.08
C LEU A 342 3.60 13.94 -12.34
N VAL A 343 2.75 14.07 -11.32
CA VAL A 343 1.31 13.85 -11.40
C VAL A 343 0.60 15.09 -10.88
N CYS A 344 -0.18 15.74 -11.74
CA CYS A 344 -1.11 16.79 -11.36
C CYS A 344 -2.41 16.14 -10.88
N VAL A 345 -2.70 16.29 -9.60
CA VAL A 345 -3.89 15.73 -8.96
C VAL A 345 -5.01 16.76 -9.00
N ARG A 346 -6.12 16.38 -9.58
CA ARG A 346 -7.31 17.21 -9.70
C ARG A 346 -8.52 16.49 -9.11
N THR A 347 -9.49 17.23 -8.65
CA THR A 347 -10.80 16.70 -8.26
C THR A 347 -11.90 17.46 -8.98
N GLN A 348 -13.04 16.83 -9.18
CA GLN A 348 -14.21 17.45 -9.83
C GLN A 348 -15.50 17.04 -9.12
N GLY A 349 -16.30 17.98 -8.64
CA GLY A 349 -17.55 17.70 -7.95
C GLY A 349 -17.93 18.79 -6.95
N ASP A 350 -18.78 18.42 -6.00
CA ASP A 350 -19.27 19.31 -4.96
C ASP A 350 -18.66 18.95 -3.59
N ILE A 351 -18.14 19.94 -2.90
CA ILE A 351 -17.56 19.80 -1.54
C ILE A 351 -18.59 19.24 -0.55
N GLU A 352 -19.82 19.73 -0.60
CA GLU A 352 -20.89 19.32 0.32
C GLU A 352 -21.25 17.85 0.15
N ASP A 353 -21.16 17.32 -1.08
CA ASP A 353 -21.40 15.92 -1.35
C ASP A 353 -20.29 15.04 -0.77
N VAL A 354 -19.03 15.46 -0.88
CA VAL A 354 -17.88 14.76 -0.25
C VAL A 354 -18.01 14.78 1.27
N LEU A 355 -18.31 15.93 1.87
CA LEU A 355 -18.49 16.06 3.30
C LEU A 355 -19.68 15.25 3.84
N ALA A 356 -20.75 15.10 3.04
CA ALA A 356 -21.88 14.23 3.40
C ALA A 356 -21.48 12.75 3.46
N VAL A 357 -20.65 12.28 2.52
CA VAL A 357 -20.05 10.94 2.56
C VAL A 357 -19.19 10.77 3.82
N ASP A 358 -18.30 11.70 4.10
CA ASP A 358 -17.42 11.64 5.27
C ASP A 358 -18.20 11.61 6.58
N LYS A 359 -19.28 12.42 6.67
CA LYS A 359 -20.18 12.41 7.82
C LYS A 359 -20.79 11.03 8.04
N THR A 360 -21.23 10.38 6.95
CA THR A 360 -21.79 9.02 7.02
C THR A 360 -20.74 8.00 7.46
N LEU A 361 -19.53 8.04 6.88
CA LEU A 361 -18.42 7.16 7.27
C LEU A 361 -18.04 7.35 8.75
N ALA A 362 -17.90 8.60 9.20
CA ALA A 362 -17.56 8.92 10.58
C ALA A 362 -18.61 8.44 11.58
N ALA A 363 -19.90 8.63 11.26
CA ALA A 363 -21.01 8.19 12.10
C ALA A 363 -21.12 6.65 12.23
N ASN A 364 -20.63 5.90 11.24
CA ASN A 364 -20.76 4.47 11.15
C ASN A 364 -19.41 3.72 11.22
N LYS A 365 -18.33 4.37 11.67
CA LYS A 365 -16.95 3.84 11.66
C LYS A 365 -16.78 2.50 12.41
N ASP A 366 -17.67 2.20 13.34
CA ASP A 366 -17.66 0.95 14.12
C ASP A 366 -18.28 -0.23 13.37
N HIS A 367 -19.04 0.04 12.29
CA HIS A 367 -19.54 -1.03 11.42
C HIS A 367 -18.39 -1.63 10.61
N TRP A 368 -18.34 -2.98 10.55
CA TRP A 368 -17.23 -3.70 9.93
C TRP A 368 -16.86 -3.22 8.52
N LEU A 369 -17.86 -3.02 7.64
CA LEU A 369 -17.64 -2.61 6.25
C LEU A 369 -17.12 -1.18 6.15
N VAL A 370 -17.70 -0.27 6.94
CA VAL A 370 -17.26 1.14 6.96
C VAL A 370 -15.83 1.25 7.45
N ARG A 371 -15.48 0.49 8.50
CA ARG A 371 -14.11 0.41 9.01
C ARG A 371 -13.16 -0.13 7.95
N GLU A 372 -13.52 -1.21 7.23
CA GLU A 372 -12.66 -1.74 6.16
C GLU A 372 -12.48 -0.75 5.00
N ILE A 373 -13.51 0.03 4.66
CA ILE A 373 -13.41 1.10 3.68
C ILE A 373 -12.42 2.18 4.13
N LEU A 374 -12.52 2.68 5.36
CA LEU A 374 -11.60 3.68 5.91
C LEU A 374 -10.15 3.15 5.95
N LEU A 375 -9.95 1.92 6.37
CA LEU A 375 -8.64 1.28 6.38
C LEU A 375 -8.09 1.10 4.95
N TYR A 376 -8.96 0.83 3.98
CA TYR A 376 -8.55 0.73 2.59
C TYR A 376 -8.13 2.09 2.02
N GLN A 377 -8.91 3.14 2.25
CA GLN A 377 -8.56 4.50 1.87
C GLN A 377 -7.19 4.90 2.46
N ALA A 378 -6.96 4.62 3.75
CA ALA A 378 -5.66 4.88 4.39
C ALA A 378 -4.50 4.12 3.71
N ARG A 379 -4.71 2.87 3.27
CA ARG A 379 -3.68 2.10 2.54
C ARG A 379 -3.37 2.69 1.17
N VAL A 380 -4.39 3.11 0.43
CA VAL A 380 -4.21 3.74 -0.89
C VAL A 380 -3.47 5.07 -0.77
N LEU A 381 -3.82 5.88 0.22
CA LEU A 381 -3.12 7.13 0.52
C LEU A 381 -1.65 6.89 0.92
N ARG A 382 -1.36 5.85 1.72
CA ARG A 382 0.03 5.45 2.01
C ARG A 382 0.78 4.98 0.75
N ARG A 383 0.10 4.33 -0.20
CA ARG A 383 0.70 3.99 -1.49
C ARG A 383 1.08 5.24 -2.29
N MET A 384 0.26 6.28 -2.26
CA MET A 384 0.60 7.58 -2.85
C MET A 384 1.87 8.16 -2.20
N ASP A 385 1.95 8.21 -0.87
CA ASP A 385 3.13 8.67 -0.12
C ASP A 385 4.42 7.90 -0.51
N LEU A 386 4.30 6.58 -0.80
CA LEU A 386 5.43 5.70 -1.13
C LEU A 386 5.76 5.66 -2.63
N THR A 387 4.93 6.26 -3.46
CA THR A 387 5.16 6.31 -4.91
C THR A 387 6.22 7.35 -5.26
N ALA A 388 7.27 6.93 -5.97
CA ALA A 388 8.37 7.81 -6.37
C ALA A 388 8.01 8.68 -7.59
N LYS A 389 6.93 9.43 -7.47
CA LYS A 389 6.48 10.47 -8.40
C LYS A 389 6.28 11.75 -7.60
N SER A 390 6.54 12.90 -8.20
CA SER A 390 6.09 14.18 -7.63
C SER A 390 4.58 14.30 -7.79
N PHE A 391 3.89 14.89 -6.81
CA PHE A 391 2.47 15.16 -6.89
C PHE A 391 2.20 16.64 -6.67
N PHE A 392 1.44 17.26 -7.56
CA PHE A 392 0.97 18.63 -7.42
C PHE A 392 -0.57 18.63 -7.40
N ALA A 393 -1.17 19.15 -6.32
CA ALA A 393 -2.60 19.34 -6.27
C ALA A 393 -2.97 20.65 -6.96
N ILE A 394 -3.90 20.58 -7.91
CA ILE A 394 -4.37 21.72 -8.72
C ILE A 394 -5.82 21.97 -8.36
N ILE A 395 -6.06 23.10 -7.69
CA ILE A 395 -7.39 23.50 -7.19
C ILE A 395 -7.91 24.63 -8.05
N GLU A 396 -8.93 24.34 -8.83
CA GLU A 396 -9.57 25.25 -9.78
C GLU A 396 -11.11 25.20 -9.63
N PRO A 397 -11.89 26.06 -10.24
CA PRO A 397 -13.35 26.04 -10.14
C PRO A 397 -13.93 24.66 -10.42
N GLY A 398 -14.83 24.18 -9.57
CA GLY A 398 -15.39 22.84 -9.63
C GLY A 398 -14.56 21.75 -8.94
N SER A 399 -13.41 22.09 -8.35
CA SER A 399 -12.66 21.16 -7.49
C SER A 399 -13.43 20.85 -6.21
N CYS A 400 -13.29 19.61 -5.72
CA CYS A 400 -13.94 19.17 -4.48
C CYS A 400 -12.93 18.54 -3.49
N PHE A 401 -11.79 19.21 -3.26
CA PHE A 401 -10.80 18.80 -2.26
C PHE A 401 -11.36 19.03 -0.85
N ALA A 402 -12.15 18.08 -0.37
CA ALA A 402 -12.75 18.11 0.96
C ALA A 402 -12.61 16.75 1.64
N GLY A 403 -12.52 16.75 2.96
CA GLY A 403 -12.50 15.54 3.77
C GLY A 403 -11.53 14.46 3.26
N ASN A 404 -12.07 13.29 2.88
CA ASN A 404 -11.24 12.20 2.36
C ASN A 404 -10.48 12.56 1.06
N LEU A 405 -11.05 13.40 0.18
CA LEU A 405 -10.36 13.89 -1.02
C LEU A 405 -9.35 15.01 -0.71
N LEU A 406 -9.51 15.73 0.42
CA LEU A 406 -8.50 16.67 0.90
C LEU A 406 -7.17 15.97 1.19
N GLU A 407 -7.21 14.71 1.62
CA GLU A 407 -6.01 13.91 1.86
C GLU A 407 -5.13 13.76 0.60
N LEU A 408 -5.70 13.78 -0.60
CA LEU A 408 -4.94 13.77 -1.85
C LEU A 408 -4.12 15.05 -2.04
N MET A 409 -4.71 16.19 -1.69
CA MET A 409 -4.02 17.48 -1.70
C MET A 409 -2.90 17.49 -0.64
N LEU A 410 -3.21 17.06 0.59
CA LEU A 410 -2.25 17.00 1.68
C LEU A 410 -1.11 16.00 1.45
N ALA A 411 -1.35 14.94 0.66
CA ALA A 411 -0.33 13.98 0.24
C ALA A 411 0.52 14.50 -0.93
N SER A 412 0.10 15.56 -1.60
CA SER A 412 0.85 16.17 -2.70
C SER A 412 2.04 16.97 -2.18
N ASP A 413 3.13 17.03 -2.98
CA ASP A 413 4.36 17.74 -2.63
C ASP A 413 4.18 19.26 -2.70
N ARG A 414 3.26 19.73 -3.55
CA ARG A 414 2.82 21.13 -3.65
C ARG A 414 1.33 21.21 -3.95
N SER A 415 0.72 22.33 -3.59
CA SER A 415 -0.68 22.64 -3.92
C SER A 415 -0.77 24.05 -4.50
N TYR A 416 -1.51 24.19 -5.58
CA TYR A 416 -1.79 25.44 -6.27
C TYR A 416 -3.30 25.67 -6.26
N MET A 417 -3.76 26.82 -5.83
CA MET A 417 -5.17 27.17 -5.72
C MET A 417 -5.43 28.50 -6.41
N LEU A 418 -6.27 28.46 -7.45
CA LEU A 418 -6.63 29.67 -8.20
C LEU A 418 -7.37 30.65 -7.28
N ASN A 419 -6.94 31.88 -7.23
CA ASN A 419 -7.63 32.99 -6.58
C ASN A 419 -8.27 33.87 -7.66
N ASP A 420 -9.47 33.51 -8.09
CA ASP A 420 -10.24 34.28 -9.06
C ASP A 420 -11.67 34.51 -8.52
N PRO A 421 -11.97 35.74 -8.06
CA PRO A 421 -13.30 36.06 -7.57
C PRO A 421 -14.37 36.20 -8.66
N GLU A 422 -13.99 36.27 -9.96
CA GLU A 422 -14.92 36.48 -11.08
C GLU A 422 -15.41 35.16 -11.70
N GLU A 423 -14.55 34.14 -11.84
CA GLU A 423 -14.90 32.83 -12.44
C GLU A 423 -15.52 31.82 -11.45
N GLY A 424 -15.61 32.17 -10.20
CA GLY A 424 -16.18 31.31 -9.16
C GLY A 424 -15.14 30.93 -8.10
N ALA A 425 -15.54 31.02 -6.84
CA ALA A 425 -14.66 30.77 -5.71
C ALA A 425 -14.18 29.33 -5.69
N THR A 426 -12.87 29.14 -5.69
CA THR A 426 -12.24 27.87 -5.31
C THR A 426 -12.34 27.70 -3.80
N SER A 427 -12.46 26.48 -3.34
CA SER A 427 -12.45 26.22 -1.89
C SER A 427 -11.94 24.82 -1.55
N VAL A 428 -11.49 24.66 -0.31
CA VAL A 428 -11.11 23.37 0.27
C VAL A 428 -11.76 23.22 1.65
N SER A 429 -11.98 21.99 2.12
CA SER A 429 -12.64 21.80 3.40
C SER A 429 -12.13 20.61 4.17
N VAL A 430 -12.03 20.73 5.49
CA VAL A 430 -11.70 19.64 6.40
C VAL A 430 -12.94 18.90 6.87
N SER A 431 -12.79 17.62 7.18
CA SER A 431 -13.81 16.82 7.88
C SER A 431 -13.24 16.21 9.16
N THR A 432 -14.12 15.63 9.98
CA THR A 432 -13.68 14.89 11.17
C THR A 432 -12.78 13.69 10.86
N LEU A 433 -12.81 13.16 9.63
CA LEU A 433 -11.95 12.05 9.22
C LEU A 433 -10.48 12.46 9.09
N ASN A 434 -10.20 13.74 8.76
CA ASN A 434 -8.82 14.25 8.66
C ASN A 434 -8.10 14.33 10.02
N ALA A 435 -8.84 14.26 11.13
CA ALA A 435 -8.25 14.28 12.47
C ALA A 435 -7.53 12.98 12.89
N GLY A 436 -7.74 11.85 12.19
CA GLY A 436 -7.11 10.59 12.62
C GLY A 436 -7.43 9.35 11.79
N SER A 437 -8.36 9.40 10.83
CA SER A 437 -8.80 8.19 10.11
C SER A 437 -7.80 7.72 9.06
N PHE A 438 -6.89 8.58 8.61
CA PHE A 438 -5.97 8.31 7.49
C PHE A 438 -4.49 8.52 7.90
N PRO A 439 -3.97 7.72 8.85
CA PRO A 439 -2.58 7.87 9.29
C PRO A 439 -1.60 7.50 8.17
N MET A 440 -0.53 8.28 8.07
CA MET A 440 0.65 7.96 7.26
C MET A 440 1.42 6.76 7.83
N SER A 441 2.42 6.27 7.11
CA SER A 441 3.25 5.14 7.55
C SER A 441 4.03 5.40 8.85
N ASN A 442 4.28 6.67 9.20
CA ASN A 442 4.92 7.08 10.45
C ASN A 442 3.94 7.31 11.62
N GLY A 443 2.65 7.04 11.43
CA GLY A 443 1.60 7.14 12.45
C GLY A 443 0.99 8.54 12.61
N LEU A 444 1.50 9.58 11.95
CA LEU A 444 0.92 10.92 11.96
C LEU A 444 -0.18 11.05 10.90
N THR A 445 -1.15 11.94 11.13
CA THR A 445 -1.98 12.45 10.03
C THR A 445 -1.18 13.41 9.16
N ARG A 446 -1.61 13.61 7.90
CA ARG A 446 -0.96 14.58 7.01
C ARG A 446 -1.05 16.01 7.55
N LEU A 447 -2.16 16.35 8.19
CA LEU A 447 -2.29 17.64 8.89
C LEU A 447 -1.32 17.76 10.07
N GLN A 448 -1.15 16.71 10.90
CA GLN A 448 -0.13 16.70 11.96
C GLN A 448 1.28 16.88 11.40
N SER A 449 1.59 16.20 10.30
CA SER A 449 2.89 16.33 9.62
C SER A 449 3.10 17.75 9.07
N ARG A 450 2.06 18.37 8.52
CA ARG A 450 2.10 19.73 7.97
C ARG A 450 2.30 20.79 9.05
N PHE A 451 1.69 20.62 10.21
CA PHE A 451 1.73 21.57 11.33
C PHE A 451 2.61 21.10 12.51
N LEU A 452 3.70 20.38 12.23
CA LEU A 452 4.62 19.90 13.27
C LEU A 452 5.15 21.00 14.20
N ALA A 453 5.36 22.21 13.67
CA ALA A 453 5.87 23.36 14.43
C ALA A 453 4.76 24.18 15.11
N ASP A 454 3.50 23.97 14.74
CA ASP A 454 2.36 24.76 15.23
C ASP A 454 1.12 23.89 15.49
N PRO A 455 1.10 23.11 16.58
CA PRO A 455 -0.06 22.28 16.94
C PRO A 455 -1.34 23.10 17.18
N GLU A 456 -1.23 24.35 17.65
CA GLU A 456 -2.39 25.22 17.86
C GLU A 456 -3.04 25.60 16.52
N LYS A 457 -2.25 25.74 15.46
CA LYS A 457 -2.76 25.99 14.11
C LYS A 457 -3.53 24.77 13.58
N LEU A 458 -3.02 23.56 13.84
CA LEU A 458 -3.74 22.32 13.55
C LEU A 458 -5.13 22.31 14.23
N ASP A 459 -5.20 22.63 15.51
CA ASP A 459 -6.47 22.67 16.26
C ASP A 459 -7.45 23.70 15.67
N ARG A 460 -6.94 24.87 15.26
CA ARG A 460 -7.76 25.90 14.58
C ARG A 460 -8.30 25.42 13.25
N VAL A 461 -7.46 24.76 12.43
CA VAL A 461 -7.87 24.19 11.13
C VAL A 461 -8.94 23.12 11.31
N LEU A 462 -8.77 22.22 12.27
CA LEU A 462 -9.75 21.15 12.55
C LEU A 462 -11.06 21.68 13.17
N ALA A 463 -11.03 22.83 13.82
CA ALA A 463 -12.19 23.47 14.42
C ALA A 463 -12.92 24.44 13.46
N HIS A 464 -12.33 24.73 12.31
CA HIS A 464 -12.92 25.64 11.32
C HIS A 464 -14.26 25.08 10.79
N LYS A 465 -15.22 25.99 10.62
CA LYS A 465 -16.56 25.63 10.11
C LYS A 465 -16.75 26.21 8.72
N GLY A 466 -17.08 25.35 7.80
CA GLY A 466 -17.24 25.70 6.38
C GLY A 466 -16.02 25.34 5.55
N ALA A 467 -16.01 25.83 4.34
CA ALA A 467 -14.88 25.72 3.45
C ALA A 467 -13.93 26.90 3.65
N PHE A 468 -12.66 26.69 3.37
CA PHE A 468 -11.64 27.74 3.25
C PHE A 468 -11.63 28.21 1.79
N ASP A 469 -11.80 29.49 1.53
CA ASP A 469 -11.49 30.08 0.24
C ASP A 469 -9.97 30.15 0.01
N ALA A 470 -9.53 30.73 -1.11
CA ALA A 470 -8.11 30.75 -1.45
C ALA A 470 -7.27 31.54 -0.45
N GLU A 471 -7.75 32.70 0.02
CA GLU A 471 -7.03 33.55 0.99
C GLU A 471 -7.03 32.89 2.38
N GLU A 472 -8.17 32.39 2.84
CA GLU A 472 -8.29 31.68 4.10
C GLU A 472 -7.43 30.41 4.15
N ALA A 473 -7.36 29.66 3.04
CA ALA A 473 -6.56 28.45 2.92
C ALA A 473 -5.05 28.76 2.98
N ASP A 474 -4.60 29.87 2.38
CA ASP A 474 -3.22 30.35 2.48
C ASP A 474 -2.88 30.80 3.90
N GLU A 475 -3.70 31.65 4.52
CA GLU A 475 -3.52 32.08 5.90
C GLU A 475 -3.52 30.89 6.88
N ALA A 476 -4.39 29.92 6.65
CA ALA A 476 -4.42 28.67 7.40
C ALA A 476 -3.19 27.79 7.16
N GLY A 477 -2.41 28.05 6.10
CA GLY A 477 -1.25 27.25 5.72
C GLY A 477 -1.60 25.88 5.10
N LEU A 478 -2.79 25.78 4.53
CA LEU A 478 -3.25 24.56 3.85
C LEU A 478 -2.73 24.48 2.41
N ILE A 479 -2.46 25.59 1.78
CA ILE A 479 -2.04 25.71 0.37
C ILE A 479 -0.59 26.17 0.28
N THR A 480 0.10 25.84 -0.83
CA THR A 480 1.48 26.26 -1.08
C THR A 480 1.55 27.56 -1.87
N PHE A 481 0.71 27.69 -2.92
CA PHE A 481 0.67 28.84 -3.82
C PHE A 481 -0.77 29.21 -4.16
N VAL A 482 -1.05 30.50 -4.23
CA VAL A 482 -2.39 31.06 -4.51
C VAL A 482 -2.27 32.12 -5.62
N PRO A 483 -1.98 31.70 -6.87
CA PRO A 483 -1.89 32.63 -8.00
C PRO A 483 -3.27 33.20 -8.39
N ASP A 484 -3.26 34.41 -8.96
CA ASP A 484 -4.45 34.98 -9.58
C ASP A 484 -4.70 34.40 -10.99
N ASP A 485 -5.80 34.83 -11.61
CA ASP A 485 -6.19 34.38 -12.96
C ASP A 485 -5.18 34.73 -14.04
N LEU A 486 -4.49 35.86 -13.93
CA LEU A 486 -3.52 36.33 -14.92
C LEU A 486 -2.27 35.45 -14.97
N ASP A 487 -1.84 34.97 -13.83
CA ASP A 487 -0.60 34.20 -13.70
C ASP A 487 -0.85 32.66 -13.64
N TRP A 488 -2.10 32.23 -13.49
CA TRP A 488 -2.48 30.81 -13.24
C TRP A 488 -1.89 29.83 -14.23
N GLU A 489 -2.17 30.02 -15.52
CA GLU A 489 -1.74 29.05 -16.55
C GLU A 489 -0.23 28.98 -16.67
N ASP A 490 0.44 30.15 -16.63
CA ASP A 490 1.89 30.24 -16.74
C ASP A 490 2.59 29.65 -15.51
N GLU A 491 2.09 29.90 -14.31
CA GLU A 491 2.69 29.36 -13.09
C GLU A 491 2.59 27.83 -13.03
N ILE A 492 1.45 27.26 -13.38
CA ILE A 492 1.30 25.80 -13.46
C ILE A 492 2.20 25.20 -14.53
N ARG A 493 2.24 25.79 -15.72
CA ARG A 493 3.10 25.34 -16.82
C ARG A 493 4.57 25.36 -16.41
N VAL A 494 5.04 26.47 -15.87
CA VAL A 494 6.45 26.62 -15.43
C VAL A 494 6.78 25.63 -14.31
N ALA A 495 5.87 25.43 -13.34
CA ALA A 495 6.07 24.47 -12.26
C ALA A 495 6.20 23.03 -12.78
N ILE A 496 5.42 22.65 -13.80
CA ILE A 496 5.51 21.35 -14.47
C ILE A 496 6.86 21.20 -15.18
N GLU A 497 7.21 22.17 -16.03
CA GLU A 497 8.46 22.17 -16.80
C GLU A 497 9.69 22.07 -15.88
N GLU A 498 9.74 22.90 -14.83
CA GLU A 498 10.82 22.84 -13.84
C GLU A 498 10.92 21.48 -13.18
N ARG A 499 9.80 20.96 -12.63
CA ARG A 499 9.79 19.69 -11.88
C ARG A 499 10.20 18.52 -12.76
N THR A 500 9.71 18.45 -13.99
CA THR A 500 10.00 17.36 -14.93
C THR A 500 11.40 17.43 -15.53
N SER A 501 12.08 18.58 -15.44
CA SER A 501 13.47 18.76 -15.90
C SER A 501 14.53 18.31 -14.90
N LEU A 502 14.18 18.17 -13.62
CA LEU A 502 15.12 17.82 -12.55
C LEU A 502 15.50 16.34 -12.55
N SER A 503 16.67 16.03 -11.97
CA SER A 503 17.14 14.65 -11.84
C SER A 503 16.10 13.77 -11.12
N PRO A 504 15.60 12.70 -11.74
CA PRO A 504 14.59 11.83 -11.15
C PRO A 504 15.12 11.10 -9.90
N ASP A 505 16.41 10.74 -9.88
CA ASP A 505 17.05 10.10 -8.74
C ASP A 505 17.11 11.04 -7.53
N ALA A 506 17.50 12.31 -7.75
CA ALA A 506 17.56 13.32 -6.70
C ALA A 506 16.17 13.65 -6.14
N LEU A 507 15.15 13.80 -7.01
CA LEU A 507 13.77 14.02 -6.59
C LEU A 507 13.25 12.84 -5.77
N THR A 508 13.50 11.61 -6.20
CA THR A 508 13.07 10.41 -5.45
C THR A 508 13.63 10.39 -4.02
N GLY A 509 14.92 10.66 -3.86
CA GLY A 509 15.56 10.72 -2.54
C GLY A 509 15.08 11.89 -1.70
N MET A 510 14.92 13.07 -2.29
CA MET A 510 14.40 14.26 -1.61
C MET A 510 12.98 14.04 -1.08
N GLU A 511 12.07 13.58 -1.93
CA GLU A 511 10.67 13.35 -1.58
C GLU A 511 10.53 12.27 -0.51
N ALA A 512 11.27 11.16 -0.62
CA ALA A 512 11.30 10.12 0.41
C ALA A 512 11.80 10.63 1.78
N CYS A 513 12.67 11.63 1.82
CA CYS A 513 13.13 12.26 3.04
C CYS A 513 12.11 13.27 3.61
N LEU A 514 11.45 14.05 2.75
CA LEU A 514 10.56 15.14 3.17
C LEU A 514 9.18 14.65 3.60
N ARG A 515 8.60 13.65 2.90
CA ARG A 515 7.24 13.16 3.15
C ARG A 515 7.03 12.56 4.54
N PHE A 516 8.10 12.06 5.17
CA PHE A 516 8.02 11.36 6.46
C PHE A 516 8.68 12.15 7.60
N ALA A 517 8.40 13.46 7.68
CA ALA A 517 8.74 14.25 8.87
C ALA A 517 8.01 13.69 10.10
N GLY A 518 8.60 13.81 11.30
CA GLY A 518 7.93 13.38 12.56
C GLY A 518 8.76 12.48 13.45
N PRO A 519 8.22 11.42 14.04
CA PRO A 519 8.62 10.86 15.34
C PRO A 519 9.99 10.16 15.43
N GLU A 520 10.69 9.90 14.34
CA GLU A 520 12.05 9.34 14.41
C GLU A 520 13.04 10.39 14.95
N THR A 521 14.17 9.94 15.54
CA THR A 521 15.24 10.85 15.97
C THR A 521 15.95 11.47 14.75
N MET A 522 16.59 12.63 14.94
CA MET A 522 17.38 13.30 13.90
C MET A 522 18.48 12.37 13.37
N ASP A 523 19.19 11.66 14.27
CA ASP A 523 20.28 10.77 13.90
C ASP A 523 19.80 9.61 13.03
N THR A 524 18.68 8.96 13.38
CA THR A 524 18.15 7.84 12.57
C THR A 524 17.68 8.31 11.21
N LYS A 525 17.10 9.51 11.12
CA LYS A 525 16.69 10.10 9.83
C LYS A 525 17.88 10.45 8.95
N ILE A 526 18.91 11.06 9.52
CA ILE A 526 20.12 11.46 8.77
C ILE A 526 20.86 10.21 8.31
N TYR A 527 21.24 9.32 9.24
CA TYR A 527 22.12 8.21 8.90
C TYR A 527 21.40 7.00 8.31
N GLY A 528 20.17 6.72 8.74
CA GLY A 528 19.39 5.59 8.24
C GLY A 528 18.61 5.89 6.95
N ARG A 529 18.31 7.16 6.66
CA ARG A 529 17.52 7.55 5.48
C ARG A 529 18.25 8.49 4.52
N LEU A 530 18.59 9.71 4.94
CA LEU A 530 19.22 10.70 4.06
C LEU A 530 20.56 10.20 3.52
N THR A 531 21.43 9.70 4.39
CA THR A 531 22.75 9.16 4.00
C THR A 531 22.61 7.95 3.08
N ALA A 532 21.64 7.07 3.33
CA ALA A 532 21.37 5.90 2.47
C ALA A 532 20.93 6.32 1.07
N TRP A 533 20.00 7.29 0.95
CA TRP A 533 19.59 7.87 -0.34
C TRP A 533 20.75 8.56 -1.05
N GLN A 534 21.54 9.37 -0.33
CA GLN A 534 22.68 10.07 -0.92
C GLN A 534 23.75 9.08 -1.40
N ASN A 535 24.03 8.02 -0.65
CA ASN A 535 24.94 6.96 -1.07
C ASN A 535 24.48 6.27 -2.36
N TRP A 536 23.15 6.00 -2.49
CA TRP A 536 22.58 5.46 -3.72
C TRP A 536 22.69 6.46 -4.89
N ILE A 537 22.36 7.75 -4.68
CA ILE A 537 22.40 8.78 -5.71
C ILE A 537 23.82 8.95 -6.26
N PHE A 538 24.85 8.92 -5.41
CA PHE A 538 26.24 9.05 -5.82
C PHE A 538 26.75 7.92 -6.74
N GLN A 539 26.02 6.84 -6.89
CA GLN A 539 26.34 5.75 -7.82
C GLN A 539 25.50 5.80 -9.11
N ARG A 540 24.54 6.71 -9.19
CA ARG A 540 23.60 6.76 -10.31
C ARG A 540 24.20 7.51 -11.51
N PRO A 541 23.97 7.00 -12.74
CA PRO A 541 24.42 7.69 -13.96
C PRO A 541 23.96 9.15 -14.06
N ASN A 542 22.74 9.46 -13.59
CA ASN A 542 22.21 10.83 -13.57
C ASN A 542 23.04 11.80 -12.71
N ALA A 543 23.76 11.31 -11.70
CA ALA A 543 24.67 12.12 -10.89
C ALA A 543 26.10 12.10 -11.44
N VAL A 544 26.71 10.92 -11.63
CA VAL A 544 28.16 10.75 -11.85
C VAL A 544 28.53 10.14 -13.20
N GLY A 545 27.56 9.76 -14.04
CA GLY A 545 27.81 9.28 -15.40
C GLY A 545 28.38 10.37 -16.31
N PRO A 546 28.81 10.04 -17.54
CA PRO A 546 29.36 11.02 -18.48
C PRO A 546 28.45 12.24 -18.75
N GLU A 547 27.14 12.00 -18.77
CA GLU A 547 26.10 13.03 -18.95
C GLU A 547 25.49 13.51 -17.64
N GLY A 548 25.95 13.00 -16.50
CA GLY A 548 25.41 13.29 -15.17
C GLY A 548 25.70 14.71 -14.69
N ALA A 549 24.87 15.17 -13.76
CA ALA A 549 24.90 16.56 -13.28
C ALA A 549 26.22 16.94 -12.60
N LEU A 550 26.77 16.09 -11.72
CA LEU A 550 28.06 16.36 -11.05
C LEU A 550 29.22 16.40 -12.06
N THR A 551 29.22 15.50 -13.05
CA THR A 551 30.27 15.43 -14.08
C THR A 551 30.27 16.64 -14.98
N ASN A 552 29.10 17.25 -15.22
CA ASN A 552 28.95 18.41 -16.12
C ASN A 552 28.83 19.75 -15.37
N TYR A 553 28.88 19.73 -14.03
CA TYR A 553 28.84 20.97 -13.26
C TYR A 553 29.96 21.94 -13.65
N GLY A 554 29.57 23.20 -13.97
CA GLY A 554 30.50 24.25 -14.41
C GLY A 554 30.95 24.13 -15.86
N LYS A 555 30.46 23.18 -16.65
CA LYS A 555 30.69 23.07 -18.10
C LYS A 555 29.55 23.73 -18.89
N PRO A 556 29.75 24.08 -20.15
CA PRO A 556 28.69 24.65 -20.99
C PRO A 556 27.65 23.63 -21.42
N THR A 557 27.90 22.36 -21.23
CA THR A 557 26.96 21.24 -21.53
C THR A 557 25.97 21.03 -20.38
N GLN A 558 24.70 20.93 -20.72
CA GLN A 558 23.66 20.54 -19.74
C GLN A 558 23.73 19.03 -19.44
N ALA A 559 23.34 18.65 -18.23
CA ALA A 559 23.19 17.25 -17.89
C ALA A 559 21.99 16.64 -18.64
N HIS A 560 22.14 15.36 -19.04
CA HIS A 560 21.07 14.56 -19.60
C HIS A 560 20.72 13.42 -18.65
N PHE A 561 19.43 13.21 -18.39
CA PHE A 561 18.95 12.24 -17.42
C PHE A 561 18.20 11.08 -18.07
N ASP A 562 18.38 9.85 -17.53
CA ASP A 562 17.40 8.78 -17.66
C ASP A 562 16.26 9.09 -16.70
N PHE A 563 15.10 9.48 -17.23
CA PHE A 563 13.98 10.01 -16.44
C PHE A 563 13.15 8.93 -15.72
N LYS A 564 13.51 7.64 -15.82
CA LYS A 564 12.80 6.58 -15.10
C LYS A 564 12.89 6.76 -13.59
N ARG A 565 11.74 6.79 -12.95
CA ARG A 565 11.60 6.92 -11.49
C ARG A 565 11.33 5.57 -10.83
N THR A 566 11.81 5.41 -9.57
CA THR A 566 11.78 4.12 -8.85
C THR A 566 11.07 4.23 -7.51
#